data_01211ddceb53441958389d2b239f3e6f
#
_entry.id   01211ddceb53441958389d2b239f3e6f
#
_cell.length_a   1.000
_cell.length_b   1.000
_cell.length_c   1.000
_cell.angle_alpha   90.00
_cell.angle_beta   90.00
_cell.angle_gamma   90.00
#
_symmetry.space_group_name_H-M   'P 1'
#
loop_
_entity.id
_entity.type
_entity.pdbx_description
1 polymer ?
#
loop_
_entity_poly.entity_id
_entity_poly.type
_entity_poly.pdbx_seq_one_letter_code
_entity_poly.pdbx_strand_id
1 'polypeptide(L)'
;MYTKRPSNPRAWCAAALVLMLGAFAGNALADPPDRVARVSYLRGSVSFQPAGDDQWAEASLNRPLSTGDKVYTDRDGRAELEIGSADIRLDQSSTFNLLNLDDTTAQLELTGGVMNLHVRRVGSGQSYEVDTPTLAFVVNQPGNYRIDIDPQGNSTMISVFDGAGDVYGENNASYSVRAGSSYRFNDSSLRDYETLDLPRADDFDQFVSTRNSRYERSPSRSYVSEDTIGYADLDDNGSWSDEPEYG
;
A
#
# COMPACT_ATOMS: atom_id res chain seq x y z
N MET A 1 59.09 51.03 -19.06
CA MET A 1 57.99 51.85 -18.55
C MET A 1 56.78 50.92 -18.35
N TYR A 2 56.58 50.41 -17.11
CA TYR A 2 55.56 49.47 -16.76
C TYR A 2 54.35 50.24 -16.21
N THR A 3 53.23 50.29 -16.88
CA THR A 3 51.99 50.91 -16.38
C THR A 3 51.21 49.89 -15.56
N LYS A 4 51.14 50.12 -14.24
CA LYS A 4 50.35 49.38 -13.26
C LYS A 4 48.87 49.78 -13.45
N ARG A 5 48.03 48.81 -13.91
CA ARG A 5 46.55 49.02 -13.96
C ARG A 5 46.02 49.00 -12.50
N PRO A 6 45.17 49.95 -12.12
CA PRO A 6 44.55 49.93 -10.80
C PRO A 6 43.50 48.83 -10.74
N SER A 7 43.66 47.94 -9.73
CA SER A 7 42.65 46.92 -9.40
C SER A 7 41.43 47.60 -8.74
N ASN A 8 40.29 47.50 -9.33
CA ASN A 8 39.05 48.14 -8.87
C ASN A 8 38.43 47.23 -7.76
N PRO A 9 38.51 47.59 -6.46
CA PRO A 9 38.09 46.75 -5.36
C PRO A 9 36.57 46.46 -5.40
N ARG A 10 35.78 47.28 -6.07
CA ARG A 10 34.33 47.06 -6.24
C ARG A 10 34.01 45.92 -7.17
N ALA A 11 34.88 45.58 -8.15
CA ALA A 11 34.69 44.43 -9.07
C ALA A 11 34.93 43.08 -8.33
N TRP A 12 35.84 43.06 -7.40
CA TRP A 12 36.13 41.84 -6.57
C TRP A 12 35.03 41.55 -5.56
N CYS A 13 34.42 42.58 -4.96
CA CYS A 13 33.27 42.41 -4.06
C CYS A 13 32.03 41.90 -4.83
N ALA A 14 31.78 42.38 -6.04
CA ALA A 14 30.67 41.88 -6.87
C ALA A 14 30.85 40.41 -7.29
N ALA A 15 32.06 40.02 -7.69
CA ALA A 15 32.38 38.63 -8.05
C ALA A 15 32.26 37.66 -6.85
N ALA A 16 32.68 38.11 -5.65
CA ALA A 16 32.53 37.30 -4.43
C ALA A 16 31.07 37.14 -4.00
N LEU A 17 30.21 38.17 -4.22
CA LEU A 17 28.78 38.07 -3.90
C LEU A 17 28.03 37.10 -4.83
N VAL A 18 28.37 37.08 -6.11
CA VAL A 18 27.79 36.16 -7.08
C VAL A 18 28.22 34.71 -6.82
N LEU A 19 29.46 34.49 -6.38
CA LEU A 19 29.95 33.19 -5.97
C LEU A 19 29.30 32.68 -4.67
N MET A 20 28.99 33.55 -3.71
CA MET A 20 28.26 33.16 -2.50
C MET A 20 26.79 32.85 -2.76
N LEU A 21 26.11 33.52 -3.68
CA LEU A 21 24.72 33.17 -4.06
C LEU A 21 24.64 31.84 -4.81
N GLY A 22 25.67 31.46 -5.56
CA GLY A 22 25.72 30.16 -6.25
C GLY A 22 25.95 28.95 -5.34
N ALA A 23 26.53 29.16 -4.14
CA ALA A 23 26.80 28.07 -3.19
C ALA A 23 25.55 27.64 -2.36
N PHE A 24 24.47 28.41 -2.41
CA PHE A 24 23.20 28.08 -1.77
C PHE A 24 22.16 27.44 -2.70
N ALA A 25 22.52 27.11 -3.94
CA ALA A 25 21.73 26.15 -4.74
C ALA A 25 21.94 24.75 -4.15
N GLY A 26 21.51 24.54 -2.91
CA GLY A 26 21.33 23.20 -2.33
C GLY A 26 20.45 22.41 -3.27
N ASN A 27 20.84 21.19 -3.56
CA ASN A 27 19.94 20.24 -4.24
C ASN A 27 18.64 20.24 -3.42
N ALA A 28 17.58 20.83 -3.94
CA ALA A 28 16.26 20.53 -3.52
C ALA A 28 16.06 19.06 -3.94
N LEU A 29 16.36 18.13 -3.02
CA LEU A 29 15.85 16.77 -3.14
C LEU A 29 14.34 16.99 -3.06
N ALA A 30 13.65 16.86 -4.19
CA ALA A 30 12.22 16.66 -4.16
C ALA A 30 12.00 15.45 -3.25
N ASP A 31 11.12 15.57 -2.26
CA ASP A 31 10.66 14.41 -1.53
C ASP A 31 10.25 13.36 -2.56
N PRO A 32 10.60 12.07 -2.34
CA PRO A 32 10.13 11.02 -3.23
C PRO A 32 8.62 11.17 -3.35
N PRO A 33 8.05 11.02 -4.56
CA PRO A 33 6.60 11.09 -4.72
C PRO A 33 5.98 10.02 -3.85
N ASP A 34 5.21 10.45 -2.86
CA ASP A 34 4.52 9.58 -1.93
C ASP A 34 3.18 9.16 -2.53
N ARG A 35 2.96 7.86 -2.70
CA ARG A 35 1.63 7.34 -2.99
C ARG A 35 0.72 7.60 -1.79
N VAL A 36 -0.56 7.75 -2.07
CA VAL A 36 -1.60 7.91 -1.07
C VAL A 36 -2.60 6.77 -1.24
N ALA A 37 -2.97 6.13 -0.15
CA ALA A 37 -4.10 5.19 -0.15
C ALA A 37 -5.41 5.98 -0.01
N ARG A 38 -6.51 5.40 -0.49
CA ARG A 38 -7.86 5.97 -0.35
C ARG A 38 -8.78 4.97 0.33
N VAL A 39 -9.56 5.42 1.29
CA VAL A 39 -10.67 4.64 1.84
C VAL A 39 -11.79 4.59 0.80
N SER A 40 -11.99 3.43 0.16
CA SER A 40 -12.95 3.25 -0.93
C SER A 40 -14.26 2.59 -0.51
N TYR A 41 -14.28 1.93 0.65
CA TYR A 41 -15.47 1.30 1.21
C TYR A 41 -15.41 1.27 2.74
N LEU A 42 -16.55 1.53 3.36
CA LEU A 42 -16.76 1.37 4.80
C LEU A 42 -18.11 0.72 5.08
N ARG A 43 -18.14 -0.15 6.06
CA ARG A 43 -19.34 -0.73 6.65
C ARG A 43 -19.14 -0.87 8.16
N GLY A 44 -20.18 -0.59 8.95
CA GLY A 44 -20.11 -0.64 10.40
C GLY A 44 -19.10 0.35 10.98
N SER A 45 -18.56 0.05 12.15
CA SER A 45 -17.68 0.95 12.90
C SER A 45 -16.23 0.76 12.44
N VAL A 46 -15.68 1.79 11.83
CA VAL A 46 -14.28 1.83 11.40
C VAL A 46 -13.64 3.11 11.92
N SER A 47 -12.50 2.97 12.58
CA SER A 47 -11.73 4.08 13.13
C SER A 47 -10.41 4.24 12.39
N PHE A 48 -9.91 5.46 12.39
CA PHE A 48 -8.67 5.87 11.78
C PHE A 48 -7.86 6.70 12.77
N GLN A 49 -6.53 6.50 12.79
CA GLN A 49 -5.59 7.27 13.59
C GLN A 49 -4.53 7.86 12.64
N PRO A 50 -4.45 9.22 12.53
CA PRO A 50 -3.41 9.87 11.72
C PRO A 50 -2.01 9.59 12.24
N ALA A 51 -1.03 9.61 11.35
CA ALA A 51 0.38 9.56 11.71
C ALA A 51 0.74 10.68 12.70
N GLY A 52 1.41 10.33 13.80
CA GLY A 52 1.84 11.28 14.83
C GLY A 52 0.73 11.81 15.75
N ASP A 53 -0.51 11.32 15.60
CA ASP A 53 -1.62 11.62 16.50
C ASP A 53 -1.95 10.40 17.37
N ASP A 54 -2.29 10.63 18.64
CA ASP A 54 -2.72 9.57 19.58
C ASP A 54 -4.24 9.39 19.59
N GLN A 55 -5.00 10.21 18.86
CA GLN A 55 -6.45 10.19 18.85
C GLN A 55 -7.00 9.37 17.67
N TRP A 56 -7.92 8.47 17.99
CA TRP A 56 -8.73 7.78 17.01
C TRP A 56 -9.95 8.62 16.63
N ALA A 57 -10.27 8.66 15.35
CA ALA A 57 -11.46 9.31 14.80
C ALA A 57 -12.23 8.31 13.94
N GLU A 58 -13.50 8.58 13.68
CA GLU A 58 -14.30 7.81 12.74
C GLU A 58 -13.72 7.95 11.31
N ALA A 59 -13.55 6.82 10.62
CA ALA A 59 -13.11 6.82 9.25
C ALA A 59 -14.21 7.31 8.30
N SER A 60 -13.84 8.01 7.24
CA SER A 60 -14.78 8.49 6.22
C SER A 60 -14.37 8.01 4.83
N LEU A 61 -15.38 7.84 3.95
CA LEU A 61 -15.14 7.51 2.55
C LEU A 61 -14.30 8.59 1.88
N ASN A 62 -13.47 8.19 0.95
CA ASN A 62 -12.53 9.04 0.21
C ASN A 62 -11.44 9.70 1.06
N ARG A 63 -11.30 9.29 2.33
CA ARG A 63 -10.19 9.76 3.14
C ARG A 63 -8.87 9.30 2.55
N PRO A 64 -7.91 10.20 2.31
CA PRO A 64 -6.55 9.82 1.98
C PRO A 64 -5.85 9.27 3.22
N LEU A 65 -5.03 8.23 3.02
CA LEU A 65 -4.16 7.64 4.04
C LEU A 65 -2.72 7.66 3.51
N SER A 66 -1.78 7.94 4.40
CA SER A 66 -0.35 8.01 4.11
C SER A 66 0.47 7.19 5.10
N THR A 67 1.77 7.14 4.88
CA THR A 67 2.72 6.47 5.78
C THR A 67 2.51 6.88 7.24
N GLY A 68 2.38 5.90 8.13
CA GLY A 68 2.17 6.07 9.56
C GLY A 68 0.71 6.08 10.00
N ASP A 69 -0.24 6.15 9.06
CA ASP A 69 -1.69 6.10 9.38
C ASP A 69 -2.10 4.68 9.76
N LYS A 70 -3.11 4.60 10.65
CA LYS A 70 -3.66 3.31 11.13
C LYS A 70 -5.16 3.24 10.92
N VAL A 71 -5.65 2.04 10.70
CA VAL A 71 -7.08 1.74 10.55
C VAL A 71 -7.45 0.59 11.49
N TYR A 72 -8.57 0.73 12.18
CA TYR A 72 -9.16 -0.31 13.01
C TYR A 72 -10.61 -0.54 12.60
N THR A 73 -10.96 -1.78 12.36
CA THR A 73 -12.35 -2.22 12.16
C THR A 73 -12.89 -2.84 13.43
N ASP A 74 -14.04 -2.41 13.92
CA ASP A 74 -14.70 -3.03 15.07
C ASP A 74 -15.37 -4.36 14.66
N ARG A 75 -16.09 -5.00 15.57
CA ARG A 75 -16.74 -6.31 15.38
C ARG A 75 -17.80 -6.34 14.27
N ASP A 76 -18.34 -5.21 13.90
CA ASP A 76 -19.29 -5.03 12.78
C ASP A 76 -18.64 -4.32 11.59
N GLY A 77 -17.37 -3.91 11.74
CA GLY A 77 -16.63 -3.08 10.81
C GLY A 77 -16.05 -3.86 9.63
N ARG A 78 -16.01 -3.20 8.48
CA ARG A 78 -15.31 -3.68 7.29
C ARG A 78 -14.83 -2.49 6.47
N ALA A 79 -13.62 -2.54 5.94
CA ALA A 79 -13.06 -1.46 5.16
C ALA A 79 -12.39 -1.97 3.88
N GLU A 80 -12.34 -1.11 2.85
CA GLU A 80 -11.48 -1.29 1.68
C GLU A 80 -10.64 -0.05 1.48
N LEU A 81 -9.36 -0.25 1.19
CA LEU A 81 -8.37 0.77 0.87
C LEU A 81 -7.80 0.47 -0.52
N GLU A 82 -7.70 1.49 -1.37
CA GLU A 82 -7.05 1.42 -2.67
C GLU A 82 -5.65 2.04 -2.60
N ILE A 83 -4.67 1.37 -3.17
CA ILE A 83 -3.27 1.85 -3.25
C ILE A 83 -2.72 1.74 -4.68
N GLY A 84 -3.43 2.27 -5.66
CA GLY A 84 -3.08 2.14 -7.07
C GLY A 84 -3.44 0.75 -7.62
N SER A 85 -2.46 -0.05 -8.02
CA SER A 85 -2.68 -1.39 -8.59
C SER A 85 -2.99 -2.48 -7.57
N ALA A 86 -3.28 -2.13 -6.32
CA ALA A 86 -3.69 -3.10 -5.30
C ALA A 86 -4.82 -2.57 -4.41
N ASP A 87 -5.58 -3.50 -3.85
CA ASP A 87 -6.65 -3.25 -2.89
C ASP A 87 -6.38 -4.03 -1.61
N ILE A 88 -6.57 -3.35 -0.49
CA ILE A 88 -6.50 -3.93 0.85
C ILE A 88 -7.90 -3.96 1.41
N ARG A 89 -8.34 -5.11 1.89
CA ARG A 89 -9.65 -5.25 2.54
C ARG A 89 -9.47 -5.80 3.93
N LEU A 90 -10.11 -5.16 4.88
CA LEU A 90 -10.07 -5.51 6.29
C LEU A 90 -11.42 -6.05 6.70
N ASP A 91 -11.44 -7.23 7.31
CA ASP A 91 -12.62 -7.79 7.95
C ASP A 91 -12.79 -7.21 9.36
N GLN A 92 -13.81 -7.65 10.05
CA GLN A 92 -14.08 -7.27 11.43
C GLN A 92 -12.91 -7.51 12.38
N SER A 93 -12.78 -6.66 13.40
CA SER A 93 -11.77 -6.76 14.47
C SER A 93 -10.33 -6.80 13.95
N SER A 94 -10.05 -6.07 12.86
CA SER A 94 -8.71 -6.00 12.26
C SER A 94 -8.00 -4.71 12.65
N THR A 95 -6.71 -4.83 12.93
CA THR A 95 -5.80 -3.71 13.23
C THR A 95 -4.74 -3.64 12.15
N PHE A 96 -4.77 -2.57 11.40
CA PHE A 96 -3.95 -2.33 10.22
C PHE A 96 -3.14 -1.04 10.37
N ASN A 97 -1.86 -1.09 9.99
CA ASN A 97 -0.97 0.08 9.93
C ASN A 97 -0.35 0.18 8.54
N LEU A 98 -0.24 1.40 8.04
CA LEU A 98 0.46 1.71 6.80
C LEU A 98 1.89 2.16 7.16
N LEU A 99 2.83 1.21 7.17
CA LEU A 99 4.20 1.47 7.64
C LEU A 99 5.01 2.33 6.67
N ASN A 100 4.90 2.03 5.37
CA ASN A 100 5.47 2.84 4.30
C ASN A 100 4.62 2.74 3.04
N LEU A 101 4.44 3.85 2.35
CA LEU A 101 3.77 3.91 1.07
C LEU A 101 4.44 4.96 0.21
N ASP A 102 5.32 4.53 -0.69
CA ASP A 102 5.96 5.34 -1.72
C ASP A 102 5.76 4.72 -3.11
N ASP A 103 6.37 5.28 -4.15
CA ASP A 103 6.21 4.82 -5.53
C ASP A 103 6.68 3.38 -5.76
N THR A 104 7.59 2.88 -4.92
CA THR A 104 8.22 1.57 -5.06
C THR A 104 7.78 0.57 -4.01
N THR A 105 7.40 1.05 -2.82
CA THR A 105 7.16 0.18 -1.67
C THR A 105 5.77 0.45 -1.08
N ALA A 106 5.04 -0.62 -0.84
CA ALA A 106 3.88 -0.64 0.03
C ALA A 106 4.17 -1.63 1.16
N GLN A 107 4.58 -1.10 2.33
CA GLN A 107 4.80 -1.88 3.53
C GLN A 107 3.63 -1.69 4.49
N LEU A 108 2.95 -2.78 4.73
CA LEU A 108 1.69 -2.87 5.46
C LEU A 108 1.91 -3.70 6.72
N GLU A 109 1.18 -3.43 7.78
CA GLU A 109 1.21 -4.27 8.97
C GLU A 109 -0.20 -4.67 9.38
N LEU A 110 -0.39 -5.95 9.61
CA LEU A 110 -1.60 -6.52 10.22
C LEU A 110 -1.23 -7.10 11.57
N THR A 111 -1.65 -6.47 12.66
CA THR A 111 -1.35 -6.94 14.03
C THR A 111 -2.46 -7.80 14.64
N GLY A 112 -3.63 -7.84 14.02
CA GLY A 112 -4.75 -8.67 14.43
C GLY A 112 -5.88 -8.66 13.41
N GLY A 113 -6.72 -9.68 13.43
CA GLY A 113 -7.86 -9.81 12.54
C GLY A 113 -7.52 -10.45 11.19
N VAL A 114 -8.25 -10.04 10.16
CA VAL A 114 -8.17 -10.64 8.81
C VAL A 114 -8.03 -9.56 7.75
N MET A 115 -7.10 -9.76 6.85
CA MET A 115 -6.87 -8.90 5.69
C MET A 115 -6.89 -9.72 4.40
N ASN A 116 -7.45 -9.14 3.36
CA ASN A 116 -7.23 -9.56 1.98
C ASN A 116 -6.39 -8.51 1.26
N LEU A 117 -5.33 -8.94 0.60
CA LEU A 117 -4.52 -8.15 -0.31
C LEU A 117 -4.72 -8.68 -1.73
N HIS A 118 -5.33 -7.87 -2.59
CA HIS A 118 -5.49 -8.16 -4.01
C HIS A 118 -4.55 -7.27 -4.81
N VAL A 119 -3.52 -7.85 -5.39
CA VAL A 119 -2.52 -7.16 -6.23
C VAL A 119 -2.83 -7.46 -7.69
N ARG A 120 -3.32 -6.47 -8.43
CA ARG A 120 -3.63 -6.59 -9.86
C ARG A 120 -2.37 -6.59 -10.73
N ARG A 121 -1.35 -5.82 -10.31
CA ARG A 121 -0.09 -5.69 -11.02
C ARG A 121 1.05 -5.39 -10.05
N VAL A 122 2.20 -6.00 -10.28
CA VAL A 122 3.47 -5.63 -9.64
C VAL A 122 4.30 -4.91 -10.70
N GLY A 123 4.48 -3.60 -10.54
CA GLY A 123 5.31 -2.80 -11.44
C GLY A 123 6.80 -3.10 -11.26
N SER A 124 7.61 -2.71 -12.25
CA SER A 124 9.06 -2.86 -12.15
C SER A 124 9.61 -2.06 -10.97
N GLY A 125 10.29 -2.74 -10.05
CA GLY A 125 10.83 -2.14 -8.83
C GLY A 125 9.79 -1.88 -7.73
N GLN A 126 8.53 -2.29 -7.91
CA GLN A 126 7.52 -2.21 -6.87
C GLN A 126 7.53 -3.46 -5.99
N SER A 127 7.29 -3.27 -4.70
CA SER A 127 7.13 -4.33 -3.70
C SER A 127 5.87 -4.10 -2.85
N TYR A 128 5.23 -5.20 -2.50
CA TYR A 128 4.14 -5.24 -1.52
C TYR A 128 4.56 -6.21 -0.41
N GLU A 129 4.64 -5.70 0.80
CA GLU A 129 5.03 -6.45 2.00
C GLU A 129 3.96 -6.31 3.07
N VAL A 130 3.65 -7.40 3.74
CA VAL A 130 2.73 -7.43 4.87
C VAL A 130 3.45 -8.01 6.08
N ASP A 131 3.69 -7.14 7.05
CA ASP A 131 4.23 -7.53 8.34
C ASP A 131 3.12 -8.04 9.26
N THR A 132 3.41 -9.09 9.99
CA THR A 132 2.55 -9.69 11.00
C THR A 132 3.34 -9.95 12.27
N PRO A 133 2.71 -10.30 13.41
CA PRO A 133 3.46 -10.62 14.63
C PRO A 133 4.46 -11.79 14.49
N THR A 134 4.27 -12.66 13.50
CA THR A 134 5.10 -13.88 13.34
C THR A 134 6.02 -13.84 12.11
N LEU A 135 5.70 -13.08 11.09
CA LEU A 135 6.45 -13.11 9.82
C LEU A 135 6.21 -11.85 8.98
N ALA A 136 7.06 -11.63 7.97
CA ALA A 136 6.80 -10.72 6.86
C ALA A 136 6.44 -11.54 5.60
N PHE A 137 5.39 -11.13 4.89
CA PHE A 137 4.97 -11.73 3.63
C PHE A 137 5.22 -10.76 2.48
N VAL A 138 5.99 -11.19 1.48
CA VAL A 138 6.34 -10.40 0.29
C VAL A 138 5.67 -11.00 -0.94
N VAL A 139 4.94 -10.18 -1.70
CA VAL A 139 4.25 -10.58 -2.92
C VAL A 139 5.24 -10.66 -4.08
N ASN A 140 5.35 -11.83 -4.72
CA ASN A 140 6.21 -12.04 -5.89
C ASN A 140 5.45 -11.96 -7.21
N GLN A 141 4.15 -12.24 -7.21
CA GLN A 141 3.30 -12.22 -8.40
C GLN A 141 1.98 -11.51 -8.12
N PRO A 142 1.34 -10.90 -9.11
CA PRO A 142 -0.03 -10.45 -8.98
C PRO A 142 -0.92 -11.60 -8.51
N GLY A 143 -1.88 -11.30 -7.64
CA GLY A 143 -2.72 -12.35 -7.08
C GLY A 143 -3.65 -11.88 -5.97
N ASN A 144 -4.28 -12.84 -5.34
CA ASN A 144 -5.24 -12.65 -4.28
C ASN A 144 -4.82 -13.44 -3.04
N TYR A 145 -4.54 -12.72 -1.96
CA TYR A 145 -3.92 -13.23 -0.73
C TYR A 145 -4.79 -12.88 0.46
N ARG A 146 -5.06 -13.85 1.31
CA ARG A 146 -5.73 -13.64 2.59
C ARG A 146 -4.76 -13.94 3.72
N ILE A 147 -4.66 -13.04 4.67
CA ILE A 147 -3.81 -13.12 5.85
C ILE A 147 -4.72 -13.08 7.07
N ASP A 148 -4.68 -14.15 7.86
CA ASP A 148 -5.42 -14.29 9.11
C ASP A 148 -4.46 -14.36 10.29
N ILE A 149 -4.63 -13.48 11.26
CA ILE A 149 -3.89 -13.51 12.54
C ILE A 149 -4.74 -14.20 13.56
N ASP A 150 -4.19 -15.19 14.27
CA ASP A 150 -4.91 -15.84 15.35
C ASP A 150 -5.26 -14.81 16.46
N PRO A 151 -6.35 -14.98 17.22
CA PRO A 151 -6.77 -14.00 18.22
C PRO A 151 -5.75 -13.74 19.34
N GLN A 152 -4.79 -14.63 19.54
CA GLN A 152 -3.69 -14.50 20.50
C GLN A 152 -2.43 -13.91 19.87
N GLY A 153 -2.40 -13.73 18.53
CA GLY A 153 -1.25 -13.23 17.78
C GLY A 153 -0.09 -14.23 17.65
N ASN A 154 -0.32 -15.51 17.97
CA ASN A 154 0.74 -16.52 18.02
C ASN A 154 1.00 -17.20 16.68
N SER A 155 0.05 -17.14 15.76
CA SER A 155 0.22 -17.72 14.42
C SER A 155 -0.35 -16.81 13.34
N THR A 156 0.22 -16.93 12.14
CA THR A 156 -0.27 -16.28 10.92
C THR A 156 -0.62 -17.37 9.91
N MET A 157 -1.82 -17.26 9.32
CA MET A 157 -2.22 -18.09 8.19
C MET A 157 -2.25 -17.25 6.92
N ILE A 158 -1.58 -17.71 5.86
CA ILE A 158 -1.60 -17.10 4.55
C ILE A 158 -2.30 -18.05 3.58
N SER A 159 -3.45 -17.66 3.06
CA SER A 159 -4.16 -18.37 2.01
C SER A 159 -3.90 -17.71 0.67
N VAL A 160 -3.30 -18.43 -0.26
CA VAL A 160 -2.96 -17.93 -1.60
C VAL A 160 -3.98 -18.46 -2.59
N PHE A 161 -4.95 -17.61 -2.98
CA PHE A 161 -5.96 -17.98 -3.97
C PHE A 161 -5.37 -17.94 -5.38
N ASP A 162 -4.61 -16.87 -5.68
CA ASP A 162 -3.88 -16.68 -6.93
C ASP A 162 -2.51 -16.05 -6.63
N GLY A 163 -1.52 -16.29 -7.51
CA GLY A 163 -0.19 -15.71 -7.43
C GLY A 163 0.79 -16.54 -6.61
N ALA A 164 1.81 -15.88 -6.10
CA ALA A 164 2.86 -16.46 -5.26
C ALA A 164 3.56 -15.35 -4.46
N GLY A 165 4.17 -15.73 -3.35
CA GLY A 165 4.98 -14.86 -2.52
C GLY A 165 5.97 -15.64 -1.67
N ASP A 166 6.79 -14.90 -0.94
CA ASP A 166 7.72 -15.46 0.04
C ASP A 166 7.40 -14.93 1.43
N VAL A 167 7.47 -15.80 2.42
CA VAL A 167 7.45 -15.42 3.83
C VAL A 167 8.85 -15.40 4.39
N TYR A 168 9.11 -14.42 5.25
CA TYR A 168 10.38 -14.24 5.93
C TYR A 168 10.15 -14.24 7.44
N GLY A 169 10.99 -14.94 8.15
CA GLY A 169 10.97 -15.03 9.59
C GLY A 169 12.31 -14.66 10.22
N GLU A 170 12.48 -15.03 11.48
CA GLU A 170 13.72 -14.80 12.20
C GLU A 170 14.90 -15.59 11.62
N ASN A 171 16.13 -15.10 11.88
CA ASN A 171 17.39 -15.75 11.50
C ASN A 171 17.48 -16.07 10.00
N ASN A 172 16.95 -15.21 9.13
CA ASN A 172 16.90 -15.39 7.68
C ASN A 172 16.10 -16.64 7.22
N ALA A 173 15.18 -17.12 8.06
CA ALA A 173 14.25 -18.15 7.62
C ALA A 173 13.35 -17.60 6.50
N SER A 174 13.13 -18.41 5.47
CA SER A 174 12.21 -18.06 4.39
C SER A 174 11.48 -19.28 3.86
N TYR A 175 10.26 -19.06 3.38
CA TYR A 175 9.42 -20.11 2.80
C TYR A 175 8.58 -19.54 1.65
N SER A 176 8.55 -20.22 0.50
CA SER A 176 7.75 -19.79 -0.65
C SER A 176 6.32 -20.34 -0.56
N VAL A 177 5.32 -19.48 -0.71
CA VAL A 177 3.90 -19.81 -0.72
C VAL A 177 3.31 -19.62 -2.12
N ARG A 178 2.38 -20.49 -2.51
CA ARG A 178 1.85 -20.54 -3.88
C ARG A 178 0.35 -20.75 -3.90
N ALA A 179 -0.27 -20.35 -5.01
CA ALA A 179 -1.70 -20.50 -5.25
C ALA A 179 -2.23 -21.93 -5.02
N GLY A 180 -3.46 -22.00 -4.52
CA GLY A 180 -4.19 -23.24 -4.27
C GLY A 180 -4.00 -23.84 -2.89
N SER A 181 -3.28 -23.16 -1.98
CA SER A 181 -3.00 -23.67 -0.63
C SER A 181 -3.04 -22.57 0.42
N SER A 182 -3.25 -22.97 1.65
CA SER A 182 -3.06 -22.15 2.84
C SER A 182 -1.86 -22.65 3.64
N TYR A 183 -1.18 -21.72 4.27
CA TYR A 183 0.03 -21.98 5.05
C TYR A 183 -0.12 -21.32 6.41
N ARG A 184 -0.09 -22.15 7.48
CA ARG A 184 -0.10 -21.63 8.84
C ARG A 184 1.30 -21.73 9.42
N PHE A 185 1.79 -20.61 9.93
CA PHE A 185 3.08 -20.51 10.61
C PHE A 185 2.83 -20.23 12.09
N ASN A 186 3.28 -21.14 12.94
CA ASN A 186 3.03 -21.11 14.38
C ASN A 186 4.16 -20.42 15.16
N ASP A 187 5.26 -20.07 14.49
CA ASP A 187 6.36 -19.33 15.08
C ASP A 187 7.12 -18.49 14.02
N SER A 188 7.92 -17.55 14.50
CA SER A 188 8.75 -16.67 13.66
C SER A 188 9.98 -17.38 13.06
N SER A 189 10.33 -18.59 13.52
CA SER A 189 11.43 -19.37 12.94
C SER A 189 11.00 -20.06 11.64
N LEU A 190 9.72 -20.07 11.31
CA LEU A 190 9.08 -20.75 10.17
C LEU A 190 9.35 -22.27 10.14
N ARG A 191 9.72 -22.89 11.26
CA ARG A 191 9.97 -24.33 11.35
C ARG A 191 8.71 -25.11 11.71
N ASP A 192 7.85 -24.52 12.52
CA ASP A 192 6.53 -25.04 12.86
C ASP A 192 5.49 -24.44 11.92
N TYR A 193 5.24 -25.12 10.81
CA TYR A 193 4.24 -24.71 9.83
C TYR A 193 3.43 -25.90 9.32
N GLU A 194 2.24 -25.57 8.83
CA GLU A 194 1.31 -26.50 8.20
C GLU A 194 0.92 -26.01 6.80
N THR A 195 0.88 -26.93 5.83
CA THR A 195 0.27 -26.66 4.52
C THR A 195 -1.11 -27.30 4.50
N LEU A 196 -2.11 -26.49 4.19
CA LEU A 196 -3.52 -26.84 4.25
C LEU A 196 -4.19 -26.57 2.89
N ASP A 197 -5.31 -27.22 2.65
CA ASP A 197 -6.20 -26.84 1.55
C ASP A 197 -6.76 -25.42 1.79
N LEU A 198 -7.15 -24.75 0.70
CA LEU A 198 -7.86 -23.47 0.82
C LEU A 198 -9.14 -23.63 1.65
N PRO A 199 -9.43 -22.69 2.55
CA PRO A 199 -10.64 -22.73 3.36
C PRO A 199 -11.88 -22.63 2.47
N ARG A 200 -13.02 -23.11 2.98
CA ARG A 200 -14.30 -22.82 2.34
C ARG A 200 -14.55 -21.32 2.43
N ALA A 201 -14.96 -20.74 1.30
CA ALA A 201 -15.27 -19.31 1.23
C ALA A 201 -16.31 -18.91 2.30
N ASP A 202 -15.98 -17.89 3.07
CA ASP A 202 -16.83 -17.26 4.08
C ASP A 202 -17.47 -15.95 3.56
N ASP A 203 -18.16 -15.22 4.44
CA ASP A 203 -18.78 -13.94 4.10
C ASP A 203 -17.76 -12.85 3.71
N PHE A 204 -16.55 -12.94 4.24
CA PHE A 204 -15.49 -12.00 3.88
C PHE A 204 -14.95 -12.32 2.48
N ASP A 205 -14.75 -13.59 2.15
CA ASP A 205 -14.32 -14.00 0.81
C ASP A 205 -15.38 -13.65 -0.26
N GLN A 206 -16.67 -13.75 0.08
CA GLN A 206 -17.76 -13.31 -0.79
C GLN A 206 -17.74 -11.79 -1.02
N PHE A 207 -17.50 -11.02 0.03
CA PHE A 207 -17.31 -9.57 -0.08
C PHE A 207 -16.11 -9.25 -0.97
N VAL A 208 -14.95 -9.86 -0.74
CA VAL A 208 -13.75 -9.71 -1.58
C VAL A 208 -14.04 -10.01 -3.04
N SER A 209 -14.69 -11.14 -3.33
CA SER A 209 -15.06 -11.53 -4.69
C SER A 209 -15.97 -10.51 -5.38
N THR A 210 -16.94 -9.97 -4.64
CA THR A 210 -17.86 -8.95 -5.15
C THR A 210 -17.10 -7.66 -5.50
N ARG A 211 -16.16 -7.25 -4.62
CA ARG A 211 -15.34 -6.06 -4.86
C ARG A 211 -14.38 -6.27 -6.04
N ASN A 212 -13.71 -7.42 -6.14
CA ASN A 212 -12.85 -7.74 -7.29
C ASN A 212 -13.65 -7.67 -8.60
N SER A 213 -14.83 -8.27 -8.63
CA SER A 213 -15.71 -8.24 -9.82
C SER A 213 -16.12 -6.82 -10.24
N ARG A 214 -16.26 -5.87 -9.29
CA ARG A 214 -16.52 -4.46 -9.60
C ARG A 214 -15.36 -3.86 -10.38
N TYR A 215 -14.12 -4.04 -9.91
CA TYR A 215 -12.92 -3.54 -10.58
C TYR A 215 -12.69 -4.21 -11.93
N GLU A 216 -12.81 -5.53 -12.02
CA GLU A 216 -12.58 -6.30 -13.24
C GLU A 216 -13.56 -5.97 -14.37
N ARG A 217 -14.83 -5.66 -14.01
CA ARG A 217 -15.90 -5.37 -14.99
C ARG A 217 -16.07 -3.89 -15.29
N SER A 218 -15.29 -3.03 -14.67
CA SER A 218 -15.38 -1.58 -14.86
C SER A 218 -15.09 -1.20 -16.33
N PRO A 219 -16.02 -0.57 -17.06
CA PRO A 219 -15.78 0.00 -18.37
C PRO A 219 -14.64 1.03 -18.36
N SER A 220 -14.47 1.75 -17.27
CA SER A 220 -13.44 2.78 -17.12
C SER A 220 -12.01 2.26 -17.33
N ARG A 221 -11.75 0.95 -17.15
CA ARG A 221 -10.45 0.31 -17.45
C ARG A 221 -9.98 0.51 -18.89
N SER A 222 -10.90 0.75 -19.81
CA SER A 222 -10.59 0.97 -21.22
C SER A 222 -10.11 2.40 -21.51
N TYR A 223 -10.35 3.33 -20.58
CA TYR A 223 -10.13 4.77 -20.78
C TYR A 223 -9.08 5.35 -19.82
N VAL A 224 -8.92 4.77 -18.64
CA VAL A 224 -7.95 5.22 -17.64
C VAL A 224 -7.10 4.07 -17.13
N SER A 225 -5.92 4.38 -16.63
CA SER A 225 -5.04 3.36 -16.03
C SER A 225 -5.68 2.72 -14.81
N GLU A 226 -5.53 1.41 -14.67
CA GLU A 226 -5.93 0.67 -13.46
C GLU A 226 -5.17 1.07 -12.19
N ASP A 227 -4.07 1.84 -12.32
CA ASP A 227 -3.35 2.45 -11.20
C ASP A 227 -4.03 3.73 -10.70
N THR A 228 -5.00 4.25 -11.45
CA THR A 228 -5.78 5.42 -11.03
C THR A 228 -6.71 5.03 -9.89
N ILE A 229 -6.46 5.57 -8.71
CA ILE A 229 -7.31 5.35 -7.54
C ILE A 229 -8.72 5.88 -7.84
N GLY A 230 -9.72 5.05 -7.60
CA GLY A 230 -11.13 5.40 -7.82
C GLY A 230 -11.61 5.25 -9.26
N TYR A 231 -10.86 4.62 -10.15
CA TYR A 231 -11.29 4.47 -11.54
C TYR A 231 -12.65 3.77 -11.70
N ALA A 232 -12.94 2.79 -10.84
CA ALA A 232 -14.22 2.08 -10.87
C ALA A 232 -15.40 2.93 -10.36
N ASP A 233 -15.14 4.02 -9.63
CA ASP A 233 -16.19 4.93 -9.17
C ASP A 233 -16.67 5.86 -10.31
N LEU A 234 -15.88 6.01 -11.38
CA LEU A 234 -16.27 6.77 -12.56
C LEU A 234 -17.51 6.17 -13.22
N ASP A 235 -17.65 4.85 -13.17
CA ASP A 235 -18.80 4.13 -13.76
C ASP A 235 -20.12 4.44 -13.05
N ASP A 236 -20.07 4.78 -11.76
CA ASP A 236 -21.26 5.15 -10.98
C ASP A 236 -21.65 6.62 -11.16
N ASN A 237 -20.73 7.45 -11.65
CA ASN A 237 -20.89 8.90 -11.70
C ASN A 237 -20.94 9.48 -13.11
N GLY A 238 -20.79 8.64 -14.15
CA GLY A 238 -20.79 9.09 -15.53
C GLY A 238 -20.87 7.97 -16.54
N SER A 239 -20.78 8.34 -17.81
CA SER A 239 -20.67 7.43 -18.94
C SER A 239 -19.58 7.93 -19.89
N TRP A 240 -18.82 7.03 -20.45
CA TRP A 240 -17.80 7.33 -21.45
C TRP A 240 -18.47 7.57 -22.81
N SER A 241 -17.99 8.59 -23.53
CA SER A 241 -18.40 8.92 -24.90
C SER A 241 -17.17 9.33 -25.70
N ASP A 242 -17.12 8.92 -26.97
CA ASP A 242 -16.08 9.36 -27.89
C ASP A 242 -16.44 10.76 -28.42
N GLU A 243 -15.54 11.71 -28.26
CA GLU A 243 -15.67 13.07 -28.81
C GLU A 243 -14.76 13.21 -30.04
N PRO A 244 -15.29 13.54 -31.24
CA PRO A 244 -14.51 13.54 -32.47
C PRO A 244 -13.28 14.46 -32.45
N GLU A 245 -13.30 15.48 -31.60
CA GLU A 245 -12.23 16.49 -31.50
C GLU A 245 -11.16 16.10 -30.48
N TYR A 246 -11.49 15.30 -29.46
CA TYR A 246 -10.60 15.00 -28.33
C TYR A 246 -10.32 13.49 -28.13
N GLY A 247 -11.02 12.63 -28.80
CA GLY A 247 -10.88 11.16 -28.68
C GLY A 247 -11.83 10.50 -27.71
#